data_f4f105a9f8d3a707bfb96ceb6e24a28c
#
_entry.id   f4f105a9f8d3a707bfb96ceb6e24a28c
#
_cell.length_a   1.000
_cell.length_b   1.000
_cell.length_c   1.000
_cell.angle_alpha   90.00
_cell.angle_beta   90.00
_cell.angle_gamma   90.00
#
_symmetry.space_group_name_H-M   'P 1'
#
loop_
_entity.id
_entity.type
_entity.pdbx_description
1 polymer ?
#
loop_
_entity_poly.entity_id
_entity_poly.type
_entity_poly.pdbx_seq_one_letter_code
_entity_poly.pdbx_strand_id
1 'polypeptide(L)'
;MLTEPNYAGNIIVILANLPDFLRKPILKKRMSEFYSMPDQEQNVLIENALEAGPTIPFPNFSKLFKTWLEVLADETEEHREILVSGYINKITDSPQKLIAFNLDGMLEIYLTLDDSKKMIVNNSLKLIIEKLESDAKRKLMLLIPNMLKNELGV
;
A
#
# COMPACT_ATOMS: atom_id res chain seq x y z
N MET A 1 24.38 11.59 16.40
CA MET A 1 23.71 10.31 16.63
C MET A 1 23.35 9.67 15.30
N LEU A 2 23.76 8.45 15.12
CA LEU A 2 23.45 7.73 13.90
C LEU A 2 22.03 7.16 13.99
N THR A 3 21.20 7.44 12.99
CA THR A 3 19.89 6.80 12.87
C THR A 3 20.08 5.41 12.29
N GLU A 4 19.24 4.47 12.69
CA GLU A 4 19.27 3.14 12.12
C GLU A 4 18.95 3.20 10.61
N PRO A 5 19.63 2.39 9.79
CA PRO A 5 19.31 2.34 8.37
C PRO A 5 17.86 1.93 8.13
N ASN A 6 17.20 2.58 7.19
CA ASN A 6 15.87 2.19 6.76
C ASN A 6 15.99 1.04 5.75
N TYR A 7 16.14 -0.19 6.23
CA TYR A 7 16.32 -1.37 5.37
C TYR A 7 15.09 -1.62 4.48
N ALA A 8 13.90 -1.49 5.04
CA ALA A 8 12.67 -1.67 4.27
C ALA A 8 12.54 -0.62 3.17
N GLY A 9 12.85 0.64 3.49
CA GLY A 9 12.85 1.72 2.51
C GLY A 9 13.89 1.50 1.40
N ASN A 10 15.08 1.01 1.76
CA ASN A 10 16.11 0.70 0.78
C ASN A 10 15.68 -0.42 -0.17
N ILE A 11 15.01 -1.45 0.34
CA ILE A 11 14.47 -2.54 -0.47
C ILE A 11 13.42 -2.00 -1.45
N ILE A 12 12.56 -1.10 -1.01
CA ILE A 12 11.53 -0.48 -1.84
C ILE A 12 12.15 0.30 -3.00
N VAL A 13 13.20 1.08 -2.72
CA VAL A 13 13.92 1.83 -3.75
C VAL A 13 14.54 0.88 -4.77
N ILE A 14 15.16 -0.20 -4.31
CA ILE A 14 15.76 -1.21 -5.18
C ILE A 14 14.67 -1.85 -6.06
N LEU A 15 13.55 -2.26 -5.48
CA LEU A 15 12.44 -2.89 -6.20
C LEU A 15 11.88 -1.97 -7.28
N ALA A 16 11.76 -0.68 -7.00
CA ALA A 16 11.26 0.30 -7.96
C ALA A 16 12.17 0.42 -9.20
N ASN A 17 13.44 0.09 -9.06
CA ASN A 17 14.44 0.21 -10.13
C ASN A 17 14.79 -1.12 -10.80
N LEU A 18 14.17 -2.23 -10.38
CA LEU A 18 14.41 -3.53 -10.98
C LEU A 18 13.71 -3.68 -12.33
N PRO A 19 14.25 -4.54 -13.23
CA PRO A 19 13.49 -4.99 -14.40
C PRO A 19 12.17 -5.66 -14.00
N ASP A 20 11.15 -5.53 -14.85
CA ASP A 20 9.80 -6.02 -14.53
C ASP A 20 9.78 -7.51 -14.18
N PHE A 21 10.54 -8.34 -14.90
CA PHE A 21 10.54 -9.79 -14.68
C PHE A 21 11.13 -10.21 -13.33
N LEU A 22 11.93 -9.35 -12.69
CA LEU A 22 12.50 -9.59 -11.36
C LEU A 22 11.66 -8.98 -10.25
N ARG A 23 10.98 -7.87 -10.52
CA ARG A 23 10.26 -7.12 -9.49
C ARG A 23 9.15 -7.94 -8.84
N LYS A 24 8.30 -8.56 -9.64
CA LYS A 24 7.14 -9.29 -9.13
C LYS A 24 7.52 -10.48 -8.24
N PRO A 25 8.42 -11.38 -8.67
CA PRO A 25 8.82 -12.52 -7.83
C PRO A 25 9.45 -12.10 -6.51
N ILE A 26 10.32 -11.08 -6.53
CA ILE A 26 11.01 -10.61 -5.34
C ILE A 26 10.02 -9.93 -4.40
N LEU A 27 9.13 -9.07 -4.92
CA LEU A 27 8.11 -8.41 -4.11
C LEU A 27 7.15 -9.43 -3.49
N LYS A 28 6.74 -10.42 -4.23
CA LYS A 28 5.88 -11.50 -3.73
C LYS A 28 6.52 -12.22 -2.55
N LYS A 29 7.82 -12.51 -2.65
CA LYS A 29 8.56 -13.15 -1.56
C LYS A 29 8.61 -12.25 -0.32
N ARG A 30 8.90 -10.96 -0.51
CA ARG A 30 8.95 -10.00 0.61
C ARG A 30 7.59 -9.84 1.28
N MET A 31 6.52 -9.78 0.51
CA MET A 31 5.17 -9.71 1.08
C MET A 31 4.82 -10.98 1.86
N SER A 32 5.23 -12.15 1.39
CA SER A 32 5.02 -13.40 2.12
C SER A 32 5.74 -13.40 3.47
N GLU A 33 6.95 -12.88 3.53
CA GLU A 33 7.71 -12.74 4.77
C GLU A 33 7.01 -11.80 5.77
N PHE A 34 6.37 -10.74 5.26
CA PHE A 34 5.66 -9.77 6.08
C PHE A 34 4.58 -10.43 6.94
N TYR A 35 3.81 -11.36 6.38
CA TYR A 35 2.69 -11.99 7.08
C TYR A 35 3.14 -12.84 8.27
N SER A 36 4.38 -13.27 8.29
CA SER A 36 4.96 -14.07 9.37
C SER A 36 5.61 -13.24 10.47
N MET A 37 5.71 -11.92 10.26
CA MET A 37 6.37 -11.04 11.23
C MET A 37 5.48 -10.73 12.44
N PRO A 38 6.06 -10.52 13.63
CA PRO A 38 5.32 -9.97 14.76
C PRO A 38 4.74 -8.58 14.42
N ASP A 39 3.64 -8.22 15.07
CA ASP A 39 2.94 -6.96 14.81
C ASP A 39 3.84 -5.74 14.88
N GLN A 40 4.76 -5.70 15.84
CA GLN A 40 5.69 -4.58 16.00
C GLN A 40 6.61 -4.44 14.78
N GLU A 41 7.12 -5.54 14.26
CA GLU A 41 7.96 -5.52 13.07
C GLU A 41 7.17 -5.11 11.83
N GLN A 42 5.93 -5.57 11.71
CA GLN A 42 5.04 -5.17 10.63
C GLN A 42 4.82 -3.66 10.64
N ASN A 43 4.56 -3.08 11.81
CA ASN A 43 4.35 -1.64 11.95
C ASN A 43 5.58 -0.83 11.54
N VAL A 44 6.77 -1.26 11.95
CA VAL A 44 8.02 -0.58 11.59
C VAL A 44 8.25 -0.64 10.08
N LEU A 45 7.99 -1.80 9.46
CA LEU A 45 8.16 -1.97 8.03
C LEU A 45 7.20 -1.06 7.24
N ILE A 46 5.94 -0.99 7.64
CA ILE A 46 4.94 -0.11 7.01
C ILE A 46 5.36 1.36 7.14
N GLU A 47 5.79 1.78 8.33
CA GLU A 47 6.26 3.14 8.54
C GLU A 47 7.42 3.50 7.64
N ASN A 48 8.42 2.61 7.55
CA ASN A 48 9.58 2.81 6.69
C ASN A 48 9.20 2.86 5.20
N ALA A 49 8.23 2.05 4.78
CA ALA A 49 7.73 2.06 3.41
C ALA A 49 7.04 3.38 3.08
N LEU A 50 6.24 3.90 4.00
CA LEU A 50 5.55 5.19 3.82
C LEU A 50 6.52 6.36 3.78
N GLU A 51 7.64 6.28 4.47
CA GLU A 51 8.69 7.31 4.40
C GLU A 51 9.46 7.25 3.10
N ALA A 52 9.79 6.05 2.62
CA ALA A 52 10.59 5.87 1.42
C ALA A 52 9.83 6.13 0.13
N GLY A 53 8.55 5.74 0.06
CA GLY A 53 7.76 5.84 -1.15
C GLY A 53 7.78 7.20 -1.83
N PRO A 54 7.48 8.30 -1.09
CA PRO A 54 7.47 9.63 -1.71
C PRO A 54 8.85 10.11 -2.21
N THR A 55 9.95 9.49 -1.77
CA THR A 55 11.30 9.86 -2.21
C THR A 55 11.66 9.26 -3.56
N ILE A 56 10.91 8.28 -4.05
CA ILE A 56 11.16 7.60 -5.31
C ILE A 56 10.56 8.43 -6.45
N PRO A 57 11.30 8.67 -7.56
CA PRO A 57 10.71 9.33 -8.73
C PRO A 57 9.44 8.61 -9.16
N PHE A 58 8.39 9.37 -9.43
CA PHE A 58 7.06 8.79 -9.67
C PHE A 58 7.03 7.74 -10.78
N PRO A 59 7.72 7.92 -11.93
CA PRO A 59 7.73 6.88 -12.97
C PRO A 59 8.22 5.52 -12.46
N ASN A 60 9.20 5.52 -11.56
CA ASN A 60 9.74 4.29 -10.96
C ASN A 60 8.79 3.77 -9.87
N PHE A 61 8.28 4.66 -9.03
CA PHE A 61 7.30 4.32 -8.01
C PHE A 61 6.05 3.70 -8.62
N SER A 62 5.58 4.23 -9.74
CA SER A 62 4.37 3.74 -10.40
C SER A 62 4.49 2.27 -10.82
N LYS A 63 5.66 1.85 -11.28
CA LYS A 63 5.92 0.45 -11.64
C LYS A 63 5.86 -0.45 -10.42
N LEU A 64 6.47 -0.01 -9.32
CA LEU A 64 6.45 -0.75 -8.05
C LEU A 64 5.02 -0.84 -7.52
N PHE A 65 4.28 0.26 -7.51
CA PHE A 65 2.93 0.32 -7.00
C PHE A 65 1.98 -0.59 -7.77
N LYS A 66 2.08 -0.59 -9.10
CA LYS A 66 1.28 -1.48 -9.93
C LYS A 66 1.58 -2.94 -9.63
N THR A 67 2.86 -3.30 -9.52
CA THR A 67 3.27 -4.66 -9.16
C THR A 67 2.75 -5.04 -7.78
N TRP A 68 2.83 -4.12 -6.83
CA TRP A 68 2.32 -4.34 -5.47
C TRP A 68 0.82 -4.63 -5.47
N LEU A 69 0.04 -3.87 -6.24
CA LEU A 69 -1.40 -4.10 -6.37
C LEU A 69 -1.70 -5.47 -7.01
N GLU A 70 -0.94 -5.86 -8.02
CA GLU A 70 -1.10 -7.16 -8.68
C GLU A 70 -0.81 -8.30 -7.72
N VAL A 71 0.27 -8.23 -6.95
CA VAL A 71 0.61 -9.24 -5.94
C VAL A 71 -0.45 -9.27 -4.85
N LEU A 72 -0.92 -8.11 -4.41
CA LEU A 72 -1.97 -8.00 -3.39
C LEU A 72 -3.25 -8.72 -3.85
N ALA A 73 -3.64 -8.53 -5.11
CA ALA A 73 -4.83 -9.18 -5.67
C ALA A 73 -4.70 -10.70 -5.72
N ASP A 74 -3.48 -11.22 -5.85
CA ASP A 74 -3.21 -12.66 -5.90
C ASP A 74 -3.14 -13.29 -4.50
N GLU A 75 -3.07 -12.48 -3.43
CA GLU A 75 -3.01 -12.98 -2.05
C GLU A 75 -4.38 -13.46 -1.57
N THR A 76 -4.41 -14.13 -0.40
CA THR A 76 -5.68 -14.49 0.25
C THR A 76 -6.37 -13.26 0.82
N GLU A 77 -7.68 -13.34 1.04
CA GLU A 77 -8.43 -12.25 1.67
C GLU A 77 -7.86 -11.92 3.05
N GLU A 78 -7.48 -12.92 3.82
CA GLU A 78 -6.87 -12.73 5.13
C GLU A 78 -5.57 -11.92 5.04
N HIS A 79 -4.70 -12.26 4.10
CA HIS A 79 -3.45 -11.54 3.90
C HIS A 79 -3.69 -10.10 3.41
N ARG A 80 -4.62 -9.89 2.49
CA ARG A 80 -5.00 -8.54 2.06
C ARG A 80 -5.49 -7.70 3.22
N GLU A 81 -6.33 -8.27 4.07
CA GLU A 81 -6.85 -7.57 5.24
C GLU A 81 -5.72 -7.16 6.19
N ILE A 82 -4.80 -8.07 6.49
CA ILE A 82 -3.67 -7.79 7.37
C ILE A 82 -2.82 -6.63 6.83
N LEU A 83 -2.41 -6.72 5.58
CA LEU A 83 -1.51 -5.74 4.98
C LEU A 83 -2.19 -4.38 4.82
N VAL A 84 -3.36 -4.36 4.23
CA VAL A 84 -4.07 -3.10 3.94
C VAL A 84 -4.53 -2.42 5.22
N SER A 85 -5.02 -3.19 6.20
CA SER A 85 -5.39 -2.63 7.51
C SER A 85 -4.20 -2.00 8.20
N GLY A 86 -3.03 -2.62 8.10
CA GLY A 86 -1.80 -2.04 8.65
C GLY A 86 -1.49 -0.67 8.06
N TYR A 87 -1.58 -0.53 6.75
CA TYR A 87 -1.37 0.75 6.08
C TYR A 87 -2.44 1.78 6.46
N ILE A 88 -3.71 1.38 6.45
CA ILE A 88 -4.83 2.28 6.78
C ILE A 88 -4.70 2.78 8.21
N ASN A 89 -4.38 1.91 9.16
CA ASN A 89 -4.21 2.31 10.57
C ASN A 89 -3.07 3.32 10.72
N LYS A 90 -1.95 3.10 10.05
CA LYS A 90 -0.83 4.03 10.11
C LYS A 90 -1.17 5.38 9.48
N ILE A 91 -1.87 5.36 8.36
CA ILE A 91 -2.29 6.56 7.64
C ILE A 91 -3.31 7.37 8.45
N THR A 92 -4.27 6.72 9.12
CA THR A 92 -5.24 7.42 9.95
C THR A 92 -4.61 8.01 11.21
N ASP A 93 -3.57 7.37 11.75
CA ASP A 93 -2.81 7.93 12.87
C ASP A 93 -1.93 9.11 12.45
N SER A 94 -1.41 9.08 11.21
CA SER A 94 -0.50 10.10 10.70
C SER A 94 -0.86 10.47 9.26
N PRO A 95 -1.95 11.25 9.05
CA PRO A 95 -2.45 11.56 7.71
C PRO A 95 -1.43 12.21 6.78
N GLN A 96 -0.48 12.96 7.32
CA GLN A 96 0.57 13.60 6.53
C GLN A 96 1.44 12.59 5.75
N LYS A 97 1.52 11.36 6.21
CA LYS A 97 2.28 10.32 5.51
C LYS A 97 1.65 9.97 4.16
N LEU A 98 0.33 10.00 4.06
CA LEU A 98 -0.37 9.77 2.79
C LEU A 98 -0.28 11.00 1.88
N ILE A 99 -0.38 12.19 2.45
CA ILE A 99 -0.37 13.44 1.68
C ILE A 99 0.97 13.65 0.94
N ALA A 100 2.04 13.07 1.45
CA ALA A 100 3.36 13.14 0.81
C ALA A 100 3.41 12.42 -0.54
N PHE A 101 2.48 11.51 -0.81
CA PHE A 101 2.42 10.76 -2.07
C PHE A 101 1.67 11.53 -3.17
N ASN A 102 1.94 11.17 -4.42
CA ASN A 102 1.14 11.61 -5.56
C ASN A 102 -0.13 10.77 -5.65
N LEU A 103 -1.16 11.18 -4.92
CA LEU A 103 -2.40 10.41 -4.79
C LEU A 103 -3.15 10.30 -6.11
N ASP A 104 -3.19 11.35 -6.90
CA ASP A 104 -3.87 11.35 -8.20
C ASP A 104 -3.20 10.34 -9.15
N GLY A 105 -1.86 10.36 -9.20
CA GLY A 105 -1.11 9.39 -10.00
C GLY A 105 -1.30 7.95 -9.54
N MET A 106 -1.34 7.72 -8.23
CA MET A 106 -1.61 6.39 -7.66
C MET A 106 -3.00 5.90 -8.05
N LEU A 107 -4.00 6.78 -8.00
CA LEU A 107 -5.36 6.43 -8.39
C LEU A 107 -5.42 6.06 -9.87
N GLU A 108 -4.75 6.80 -10.75
CA GLU A 108 -4.69 6.47 -12.16
C GLU A 108 -4.12 5.06 -12.39
N ILE A 109 -3.06 4.71 -11.68
CA ILE A 109 -2.46 3.38 -11.76
C ILE A 109 -3.45 2.31 -11.29
N TYR A 110 -4.12 2.56 -10.18
CA TYR A 110 -5.13 1.66 -9.63
C TYR A 110 -6.23 1.37 -10.65
N LEU A 111 -6.72 2.40 -11.34
CA LEU A 111 -7.78 2.27 -12.33
C LEU A 111 -7.32 1.52 -13.60
N THR A 112 -6.02 1.39 -13.84
CA THR A 112 -5.49 0.61 -14.96
C THR A 112 -5.35 -0.87 -14.67
N LEU A 113 -5.62 -1.31 -13.45
CA LEU A 113 -5.58 -2.73 -13.11
C LEU A 113 -6.61 -3.50 -13.94
N ASP A 114 -6.28 -4.75 -14.21
CA ASP A 114 -7.22 -5.71 -14.79
C ASP A 114 -8.51 -5.73 -13.95
N ASP A 115 -9.67 -5.74 -14.62
CA ASP A 115 -10.97 -5.62 -13.95
C ASP A 115 -11.17 -6.65 -12.84
N SER A 116 -10.75 -7.89 -13.04
CA SER A 116 -10.86 -8.94 -12.03
C SER A 116 -10.02 -8.63 -10.80
N LYS A 117 -8.80 -8.15 -10.99
CA LYS A 117 -7.90 -7.78 -9.88
C LYS A 117 -8.41 -6.54 -9.16
N LYS A 118 -8.88 -5.55 -9.90
CA LYS A 118 -9.45 -4.33 -9.33
C LYS A 118 -10.67 -4.67 -8.47
N MET A 119 -11.53 -5.56 -8.93
CA MET A 119 -12.70 -6.00 -8.15
C MET A 119 -12.30 -6.67 -6.84
N ILE A 120 -11.28 -7.53 -6.88
CA ILE A 120 -10.77 -8.21 -5.68
C ILE A 120 -10.29 -7.18 -4.65
N VAL A 121 -9.47 -6.22 -5.09
CA VAL A 121 -8.94 -5.19 -4.19
C VAL A 121 -10.07 -4.27 -3.70
N ASN A 122 -10.98 -3.86 -4.56
CA ASN A 122 -12.14 -3.05 -4.17
C ASN A 122 -12.95 -3.71 -3.05
N ASN A 123 -13.24 -5.00 -3.19
CA ASN A 123 -14.00 -5.74 -2.19
C ASN A 123 -13.26 -5.79 -0.86
N SER A 124 -11.96 -6.02 -0.87
CA SER A 124 -11.16 -6.02 0.35
C SER A 124 -11.15 -4.65 1.02
N LEU A 125 -10.98 -3.57 0.25
CA LEU A 125 -11.00 -2.21 0.78
C LEU A 125 -12.34 -1.87 1.42
N LYS A 126 -13.45 -2.23 0.77
CA LYS A 126 -14.79 -2.00 1.32
C LYS A 126 -14.98 -2.70 2.65
N LEU A 127 -14.61 -3.97 2.74
CA LEU A 127 -14.72 -4.75 3.99
C LEU A 127 -13.89 -4.13 5.11
N ILE A 128 -12.68 -3.70 4.80
CA ILE A 128 -11.78 -3.09 5.79
C ILE A 128 -12.35 -1.76 6.27
N ILE A 129 -12.83 -0.93 5.35
CA ILE A 129 -13.43 0.38 5.69
C ILE A 129 -14.66 0.20 6.56
N GLU A 130 -15.51 -0.79 6.29
CA GLU A 130 -16.71 -1.07 7.08
C GLU A 130 -16.37 -1.45 8.52
N LYS A 131 -15.21 -2.06 8.75
CA LYS A 131 -14.77 -2.49 10.07
C LYS A 131 -14.07 -1.40 10.88
N LEU A 132 -13.75 -0.26 10.26
CA LEU A 132 -13.06 0.83 10.94
C LEU A 132 -13.96 1.50 11.98
N GLU A 133 -13.34 1.97 13.07
CA GLU A 133 -14.03 2.83 14.04
C GLU A 133 -14.46 4.12 13.36
N SER A 134 -15.54 4.74 13.88
CA SER A 134 -16.15 5.93 13.28
C SER A 134 -15.15 7.07 13.04
N ASP A 135 -14.24 7.31 13.98
CA ASP A 135 -13.25 8.38 13.87
C ASP A 135 -12.22 8.08 12.77
N ALA A 136 -11.68 6.87 12.77
CA ALA A 136 -10.73 6.45 11.74
C ALA A 136 -11.37 6.46 10.35
N LYS A 137 -12.61 5.99 10.24
CA LYS A 137 -13.37 6.00 8.99
C LYS A 137 -13.55 7.43 8.47
N ARG A 138 -13.93 8.36 9.34
CA ARG A 138 -14.09 9.76 8.98
C ARG A 138 -12.79 10.37 8.46
N LYS A 139 -11.68 10.13 9.15
CA LYS A 139 -10.36 10.61 8.72
C LYS A 139 -9.99 10.06 7.35
N LEU A 140 -10.19 8.75 7.15
CA LEU A 140 -9.90 8.12 5.87
C LEU A 140 -10.74 8.71 4.74
N MET A 141 -12.04 8.91 4.97
CA MET A 141 -12.93 9.49 3.97
C MET A 141 -12.53 10.90 3.55
N LEU A 142 -11.88 11.66 4.43
CA LEU A 142 -11.36 12.98 4.10
C LEU A 142 -10.08 12.91 3.24
N LEU A 143 -9.33 11.82 3.34
CA LEU A 143 -8.06 11.66 2.67
C LEU A 143 -8.17 11.06 1.27
N ILE A 144 -9.12 10.16 1.05
CA ILE A 144 -9.22 9.47 -0.23
C ILE A 144 -9.91 10.32 -1.29
N PRO A 145 -9.45 10.27 -2.55
CA PRO A 145 -10.09 11.02 -3.64
C PRO A 145 -11.53 10.57 -3.88
N ASN A 146 -12.38 11.50 -4.30
CA ASN A 146 -13.79 11.20 -4.61
C ASN A 146 -13.94 10.11 -5.66
N MET A 147 -13.03 10.07 -6.64
CA MET A 147 -13.04 9.06 -7.70
C MET A 147 -12.87 7.66 -7.12
N LEU A 148 -12.01 7.51 -6.09
CA LEU A 148 -11.85 6.23 -5.40
C LEU A 148 -13.10 5.88 -4.59
N LYS A 149 -13.71 6.86 -3.93
CA LYS A 149 -14.98 6.64 -3.21
C LYS A 149 -16.05 6.11 -4.15
N ASN A 150 -16.16 6.70 -5.35
CA ASN A 150 -17.11 6.25 -6.36
C ASN A 150 -16.80 4.82 -6.83
N GLU A 151 -15.54 4.52 -7.06
CA GLU A 151 -15.10 3.17 -7.46
C GLU A 151 -15.45 2.13 -6.39
N LEU A 152 -15.29 2.48 -5.11
CA LEU A 152 -15.61 1.59 -4.00
C LEU A 152 -17.10 1.58 -3.62
N GLY A 153 -17.87 2.56 -4.06
CA GLY A 153 -19.27 2.68 -3.67
C GLY A 153 -19.48 3.13 -2.23
N VAL A 154 -18.59 3.95 -1.73
CA VAL A 154 -18.64 4.45 -0.35
C VAL A 154 -18.86 5.96 -0.29
#